data_0a40dd08b072ddd9426d73fe605a5653
#
_entry.id   0a40dd08b072ddd9426d73fe605a5653
#
_cell.length_a   1.000
_cell.length_b   1.000
_cell.length_c   1.000
_cell.angle_alpha   90.00
_cell.angle_beta   90.00
_cell.angle_gamma   90.00
#
_symmetry.space_group_name_H-M   'P 1'
#
loop_
_entity.id
_entity.type
_entity.pdbx_description
1 polymer ?
#
loop_
_entity_poly.entity_id
_entity_poly.type
_entity_poly.pdbx_seq_one_letter_code
_entity_poly.pdbx_strand_id
1 'polypeptide(L)'
;MWSGTPLFPETASTMASRVDTLYFFLIGLAGFFSLLIAVLIVYYAVRFRRRSPDSIGARIHGGLVLEITWTVIPLIITMVIFVWGATIFVAMSHPPGETMNVYVVGKQWMWKFQHLDGQREINELHVPVGRPVKLIMTSEDVIHDVFVPAFRVKADVLPGRYTNLWFQPTKPGRFHLFCAEYCGTAHSGMVGQVIVMEPDEYELWLSGGAEEGSLASAGLKLFNDLACNTCHRPDTQGRGPILQGLFGKTVTLQTGQQVVADEAYIRESILNPSAKITAGFQPIMPTFQGLVSEEGLLELIEYVKSLKGEIAVPAVRPITEGPTPNENTPSRGSNGRN
;
A
#
# COMPACT_ATOMS: atom_id res chain seq x y z
N MET A 1 -8.83 6.05 20.08
CA MET A 1 -9.65 7.14 20.64
C MET A 1 -9.45 8.49 19.91
N TRP A 2 -8.48 8.61 19.00
CA TRP A 2 -8.21 9.82 18.18
C TRP A 2 -8.31 9.55 16.68
N SER A 3 -8.90 8.39 16.30
CA SER A 3 -9.18 8.02 14.92
C SER A 3 -10.25 8.94 14.35
N GLY A 4 -9.90 9.71 13.35
CA GLY A 4 -10.82 10.60 12.63
C GLY A 4 -10.45 12.07 12.63
N THR A 5 -9.30 12.47 13.20
CA THR A 5 -8.79 13.82 12.98
C THR A 5 -7.95 13.85 11.70
N PRO A 6 -8.10 14.84 10.81
CA PRO A 6 -7.33 14.92 9.57
C PRO A 6 -5.81 15.05 9.78
N LEU A 7 -5.38 15.36 11.02
CA LEU A 7 -3.97 15.53 11.37
C LEU A 7 -3.31 14.25 11.95
N PHE A 8 -4.09 13.20 12.23
CA PHE A 8 -3.57 11.98 12.84
C PHE A 8 -4.19 10.75 12.17
N PRO A 9 -3.40 9.96 11.42
CA PRO A 9 -3.92 8.81 10.70
C PRO A 9 -4.44 7.75 11.67
N GLU A 10 -5.41 6.97 11.22
CA GLU A 10 -5.94 5.85 12.00
C GLU A 10 -4.87 4.83 12.36
N THR A 11 -5.08 4.09 13.43
CA THR A 11 -4.23 2.99 13.85
C THR A 11 -4.67 1.71 13.13
N ALA A 12 -3.75 1.06 12.41
CA ALA A 12 -4.05 -0.13 11.63
C ALA A 12 -2.99 -1.25 11.78
N SER A 13 -2.12 -1.17 12.79
CA SER A 13 -1.17 -2.24 13.13
C SER A 13 -1.04 -2.44 14.63
N THR A 14 -0.47 -3.59 15.03
CA THR A 14 -0.18 -3.91 16.43
C THR A 14 0.85 -2.95 17.05
N MET A 15 1.77 -2.38 16.26
CA MET A 15 2.76 -1.41 16.72
C MET A 15 2.17 -0.01 16.86
N ALA A 16 1.18 0.35 16.05
CA ALA A 16 0.62 1.69 16.04
C ALA A 16 0.09 2.12 17.42
N SER A 17 -0.64 1.26 18.11
CA SER A 17 -1.17 1.58 19.45
C SER A 17 -0.07 1.79 20.50
N ARG A 18 1.04 1.03 20.40
CA ARG A 18 2.18 1.15 21.34
C ARG A 18 2.92 2.47 21.12
N VAL A 19 3.18 2.82 19.86
CA VAL A 19 3.83 4.08 19.50
C VAL A 19 2.97 5.27 19.88
N ASP A 20 1.65 5.23 19.59
CA ASP A 20 0.72 6.30 19.91
C ASP A 20 0.60 6.54 21.41
N THR A 21 0.62 5.48 22.22
CA THR A 21 0.57 5.62 23.69
C THR A 21 1.80 6.38 24.21
N LEU A 22 2.98 6.04 23.75
CA LEU A 22 4.21 6.77 24.12
C LEU A 22 4.16 8.21 23.59
N TYR A 23 3.74 8.42 22.36
CA TYR A 23 3.63 9.73 21.72
C TYR A 23 2.73 10.68 22.53
N PHE A 24 1.51 10.24 22.87
CA PHE A 24 0.58 11.07 23.64
C PHE A 24 1.03 11.29 25.08
N PHE A 25 1.72 10.32 25.68
CA PHE A 25 2.36 10.52 26.97
C PHE A 25 3.42 11.65 26.90
N LEU A 26 4.28 11.64 25.86
CA LEU A 26 5.29 12.68 25.67
C LEU A 26 4.66 14.06 25.41
N ILE A 27 3.61 14.14 24.58
CA ILE A 27 2.89 15.40 24.37
C ILE A 27 2.26 15.92 25.66
N GLY A 28 1.60 15.05 26.42
CA GLY A 28 1.04 15.42 27.73
C GLY A 28 2.09 15.90 28.72
N LEU A 29 3.22 15.22 28.80
CA LEU A 29 4.34 15.58 29.65
C LEU A 29 4.96 16.93 29.25
N ALA A 30 5.21 17.12 27.94
CA ALA A 30 5.74 18.38 27.40
C ALA A 30 4.77 19.54 27.66
N GLY A 31 3.46 19.33 27.44
CA GLY A 31 2.41 20.30 27.72
C GLY A 31 2.34 20.68 29.19
N PHE A 32 2.43 19.67 30.09
CA PHE A 32 2.46 19.90 31.53
C PHE A 32 3.64 20.80 31.95
N PHE A 33 4.86 20.47 31.55
CA PHE A 33 6.03 21.26 31.93
C PHE A 33 6.02 22.66 31.29
N SER A 34 5.60 22.75 30.02
CA SER A 34 5.47 24.07 29.35
C SER A 34 4.47 24.97 30.07
N LEU A 35 3.32 24.44 30.45
CA LEU A 35 2.31 25.17 31.19
C LEU A 35 2.80 25.54 32.59
N LEU A 36 3.41 24.61 33.30
CA LEU A 36 3.99 24.85 34.64
C LEU A 36 4.99 26.01 34.61
N ILE A 37 5.92 25.96 33.65
CA ILE A 37 6.95 27.01 33.52
C ILE A 37 6.29 28.35 33.16
N ALA A 38 5.35 28.40 32.23
CA ALA A 38 4.64 29.61 31.85
C ALA A 38 3.91 30.21 33.04
N VAL A 39 3.19 29.38 33.81
CA VAL A 39 2.47 29.83 35.03
C VAL A 39 3.44 30.36 36.07
N LEU A 40 4.57 29.70 36.34
CA LEU A 40 5.55 30.16 37.28
C LEU A 40 6.20 31.47 36.85
N ILE A 41 6.52 31.64 35.56
CA ILE A 41 7.07 32.92 35.06
C ILE A 41 6.05 34.06 35.30
N VAL A 42 4.80 33.85 34.90
CA VAL A 42 3.76 34.88 35.10
C VAL A 42 3.53 35.16 36.58
N TYR A 43 3.44 34.12 37.41
CA TYR A 43 3.29 34.24 38.83
C TYR A 43 4.43 35.07 39.47
N TYR A 44 5.67 34.74 39.19
CA TYR A 44 6.80 35.48 39.76
C TYR A 44 6.92 36.90 39.20
N ALA A 45 6.63 37.11 37.91
CA ALA A 45 6.63 38.43 37.30
C ALA A 45 5.60 39.37 37.97
N VAL A 46 4.42 38.84 38.27
CA VAL A 46 3.34 39.63 38.92
C VAL A 46 3.61 39.80 40.42
N ARG A 47 3.96 38.72 41.11
CA ARG A 47 4.11 38.70 42.59
C ARG A 47 5.34 39.45 43.07
N PHE A 48 6.47 39.41 42.36
CA PHE A 48 7.72 40.03 42.74
C PHE A 48 8.09 41.24 41.86
N ARG A 49 7.11 41.83 41.18
CA ARG A 49 7.31 43.04 40.40
C ARG A 49 7.82 44.17 41.31
N ARG A 50 8.90 44.85 40.91
CA ARG A 50 9.43 46.03 41.61
C ARG A 50 8.36 47.13 41.71
N ARG A 51 8.07 47.53 42.93
CA ARG A 51 7.00 48.54 43.21
C ARG A 51 7.55 49.90 43.61
N SER A 52 8.82 49.99 44.02
CA SER A 52 9.48 51.22 44.39
C SER A 52 10.93 51.22 43.86
N PRO A 53 11.50 52.41 43.51
CA PRO A 53 12.90 52.55 43.15
C PRO A 53 13.87 52.02 44.21
N ASP A 54 13.50 52.11 45.47
CA ASP A 54 14.32 51.72 46.64
C ASP A 54 14.13 50.25 47.02
N SER A 55 13.29 49.54 46.32
CA SER A 55 13.06 48.10 46.56
C SER A 55 14.28 47.29 46.17
N ILE A 56 14.94 46.68 47.13
CA ILE A 56 16.08 45.79 46.95
C ILE A 56 15.57 44.33 47.03
N GLY A 57 15.93 43.51 46.01
CA GLY A 57 15.58 42.08 45.98
C GLY A 57 16.24 41.31 47.13
N ALA A 58 15.54 40.34 47.70
CA ALA A 58 16.09 39.44 48.69
C ALA A 58 17.24 38.60 48.06
N ARG A 59 18.34 38.42 48.83
CA ARG A 59 19.40 37.49 48.46
C ARG A 59 18.90 36.07 48.74
N ILE A 60 18.47 35.37 47.70
CA ILE A 60 18.04 33.99 47.82
C ILE A 60 19.27 33.08 47.55
N HIS A 61 19.63 32.23 48.50
CA HIS A 61 20.60 31.17 48.31
C HIS A 61 19.87 29.89 47.89
N GLY A 62 20.47 29.10 46.99
CA GLY A 62 19.92 27.82 46.57
C GLY A 62 19.72 26.85 47.74
N GLY A 63 18.72 26.02 47.69
CA GLY A 63 18.44 24.98 48.68
C GLY A 63 18.74 23.59 48.11
N LEU A 64 19.60 22.82 48.79
CA LEU A 64 19.99 21.48 48.37
C LEU A 64 18.76 20.58 48.04
N VAL A 65 17.72 20.66 48.85
CA VAL A 65 16.47 19.88 48.59
C VAL A 65 15.84 20.25 47.29
N LEU A 66 15.75 21.54 46.93
CA LEU A 66 15.20 22.01 45.67
C LEU A 66 16.06 21.54 44.50
N GLU A 67 17.38 21.62 44.61
CA GLU A 67 18.34 21.20 43.58
C GLU A 67 18.26 19.71 43.32
N ILE A 68 18.21 18.89 44.37
CA ILE A 68 18.03 17.44 44.24
C ILE A 68 16.67 17.14 43.60
N THR A 69 15.60 17.81 44.01
CA THR A 69 14.24 17.54 43.49
C THR A 69 14.16 17.78 42.01
N TRP A 70 14.61 18.94 41.51
CA TRP A 70 14.52 19.22 40.08
C TRP A 70 15.52 18.43 39.21
N THR A 71 16.53 17.80 39.82
CA THR A 71 17.45 16.91 39.11
C THR A 71 16.95 15.47 39.09
N VAL A 72 16.54 14.95 40.25
CA VAL A 72 16.18 13.54 40.40
C VAL A 72 14.83 13.22 39.75
N ILE A 73 13.81 14.09 39.88
CA ILE A 73 12.49 13.84 39.28
C ILE A 73 12.57 13.78 37.75
N PRO A 74 13.15 14.75 37.03
CA PRO A 74 13.33 14.64 35.58
C PRO A 74 14.21 13.46 35.16
N LEU A 75 15.24 13.12 35.92
CA LEU A 75 16.09 11.97 35.66
C LEU A 75 15.28 10.67 35.68
N ILE A 76 14.44 10.47 36.69
CA ILE A 76 13.58 9.28 36.79
C ILE A 76 12.59 9.25 35.60
N ILE A 77 11.97 10.38 35.28
CA ILE A 77 11.02 10.48 34.13
C ILE A 77 11.76 10.11 32.84
N THR A 78 12.94 10.66 32.59
CA THR A 78 13.70 10.35 31.36
C THR A 78 14.16 8.89 31.32
N MET A 79 14.49 8.27 32.42
CA MET A 79 14.82 6.84 32.49
C MET A 79 13.59 5.97 32.15
N VAL A 80 12.41 6.33 32.67
CA VAL A 80 11.15 5.62 32.31
C VAL A 80 10.87 5.75 30.82
N ILE A 81 10.98 6.95 30.25
CA ILE A 81 10.80 7.19 28.81
C ILE A 81 11.82 6.39 28.00
N PHE A 82 13.07 6.38 28.42
CA PHE A 82 14.14 5.63 27.74
C PHE A 82 13.84 4.13 27.70
N VAL A 83 13.53 3.53 28.85
CA VAL A 83 13.21 2.09 28.90
C VAL A 83 11.97 1.77 28.06
N TRP A 84 10.93 2.60 28.13
CA TRP A 84 9.71 2.41 27.34
C TRP A 84 9.99 2.52 25.83
N GLY A 85 10.69 3.58 25.39
CA GLY A 85 11.09 3.75 23.99
C GLY A 85 11.99 2.61 23.49
N ALA A 86 12.97 2.18 24.32
CA ALA A 86 13.85 1.06 23.98
C ALA A 86 13.08 -0.26 23.80
N THR A 87 12.07 -0.54 24.64
CA THR A 87 11.24 -1.75 24.48
C THR A 87 10.44 -1.74 23.17
N ILE A 88 9.89 -0.58 22.78
CA ILE A 88 9.20 -0.42 21.51
C ILE A 88 10.18 -0.58 20.34
N PHE A 89 11.35 0.06 20.40
CA PHE A 89 12.39 -0.02 19.38
C PHE A 89 12.86 -1.46 19.15
N VAL A 90 13.15 -2.20 20.21
CA VAL A 90 13.56 -3.61 20.13
C VAL A 90 12.43 -4.46 19.53
N ALA A 91 11.17 -4.24 19.92
CA ALA A 91 10.03 -4.93 19.36
C ALA A 91 9.86 -4.64 17.85
N MET A 92 10.07 -3.39 17.41
CA MET A 92 10.01 -3.03 15.98
C MET A 92 11.17 -3.59 15.17
N SER A 93 12.33 -3.80 15.79
CA SER A 93 13.54 -4.31 15.12
C SER A 93 13.56 -5.82 14.98
N HIS A 94 12.77 -6.55 15.78
CA HIS A 94 12.76 -8.00 15.81
C HIS A 94 11.36 -8.53 15.45
N PRO A 95 11.19 -9.02 14.21
CA PRO A 95 9.93 -9.65 13.81
C PRO A 95 9.69 -10.93 14.62
N PRO A 96 8.43 -11.34 14.82
CA PRO A 96 8.10 -12.64 15.41
C PRO A 96 8.63 -13.79 14.52
N GLY A 97 8.74 -15.00 15.07
CA GLY A 97 9.42 -16.13 14.41
C GLY A 97 8.82 -16.53 13.06
N GLU A 98 7.50 -16.44 12.91
CA GLU A 98 6.83 -16.74 11.64
C GLU A 98 6.31 -15.45 11.00
N THR A 99 6.87 -15.09 9.85
CA THR A 99 6.47 -13.91 9.08
C THR A 99 6.24 -14.27 7.63
N MET A 100 5.29 -13.61 7.00
CA MET A 100 5.18 -13.56 5.56
C MET A 100 6.26 -12.60 5.02
N ASN A 101 7.17 -13.12 4.19
CA ASN A 101 8.22 -12.30 3.61
C ASN A 101 7.78 -11.74 2.26
N VAL A 102 8.01 -10.43 2.06
CA VAL A 102 7.83 -9.74 0.79
C VAL A 102 9.13 -9.00 0.45
N TYR A 103 9.62 -9.19 -0.76
CA TYR A 103 10.77 -8.44 -1.26
C TYR A 103 10.30 -7.09 -1.80
N VAL A 104 11.04 -6.03 -1.45
CA VAL A 104 10.74 -4.66 -1.87
C VAL A 104 11.95 -4.04 -2.53
N VAL A 105 11.73 -3.47 -3.70
CA VAL A 105 12.76 -2.72 -4.41
C VAL A 105 12.28 -1.29 -4.63
N GLY A 106 13.02 -0.34 -4.03
CA GLY A 106 12.85 1.08 -4.31
C GLY A 106 13.58 1.46 -5.60
N LYS A 107 12.90 2.21 -6.47
CA LYS A 107 13.48 2.81 -7.68
C LYS A 107 12.80 4.15 -7.91
N GLN A 108 13.51 5.13 -8.45
CA GLN A 108 12.99 6.45 -8.80
C GLN A 108 11.88 6.32 -9.88
N TRP A 109 10.63 6.56 -9.59
CA TRP A 109 9.94 6.91 -8.34
C TRP A 109 8.78 5.94 -8.14
N MET A 110 9.10 4.67 -7.89
CA MET A 110 8.13 3.57 -7.73
C MET A 110 8.60 2.56 -6.68
N TRP A 111 7.64 1.82 -6.14
CA TRP A 111 7.84 0.68 -5.27
C TRP A 111 7.53 -0.60 -6.03
N LYS A 112 8.45 -1.55 -6.05
CA LYS A 112 8.23 -2.88 -6.59
C LYS A 112 8.15 -3.87 -5.44
N PHE A 113 7.10 -4.68 -5.42
CA PHE A 113 6.91 -5.73 -4.42
C PHE A 113 6.93 -7.08 -5.11
N GLN A 114 7.50 -8.08 -4.44
CA GLN A 114 7.48 -9.46 -4.92
C GLN A 114 7.21 -10.40 -3.75
N HIS A 115 6.12 -11.13 -3.85
CA HIS A 115 5.73 -12.18 -2.92
C HIS A 115 6.51 -13.46 -3.21
N LEU A 116 6.67 -14.33 -2.19
CA LEU A 116 7.38 -15.61 -2.37
C LEU A 116 6.67 -16.54 -3.37
N ASP A 117 5.36 -16.42 -3.49
CA ASP A 117 4.52 -17.18 -4.41
C ASP A 117 4.59 -16.69 -5.87
N GLY A 118 5.43 -15.68 -6.12
CA GLY A 118 5.73 -15.18 -7.46
C GLY A 118 4.91 -13.97 -7.91
N GLN A 119 3.87 -13.57 -7.17
CA GLN A 119 3.12 -12.34 -7.46
C GLN A 119 4.01 -11.12 -7.34
N ARG A 120 3.87 -10.21 -8.31
CA ARG A 120 4.62 -8.94 -8.39
C ARG A 120 3.65 -7.79 -8.49
N GLU A 121 3.97 -6.73 -7.79
CA GLU A 121 3.14 -5.54 -7.69
C GLU A 121 3.98 -4.27 -7.83
N ILE A 122 3.34 -3.19 -8.30
CA ILE A 122 3.98 -1.87 -8.40
C ILE A 122 3.10 -0.86 -7.68
N ASN A 123 3.70 -0.15 -6.71
CA ASN A 123 3.05 0.87 -5.89
C ASN A 123 1.85 0.38 -5.05
N GLU A 124 1.50 -0.89 -5.12
CA GLU A 124 0.50 -1.54 -4.30
C GLU A 124 1.11 -2.76 -3.62
N LEU A 125 0.76 -3.00 -2.36
CA LEU A 125 1.19 -4.14 -1.58
C LEU A 125 -0.02 -4.79 -0.93
N HIS A 126 -0.39 -5.98 -1.41
CA HIS A 126 -1.48 -6.76 -0.83
C HIS A 126 -0.98 -7.65 0.29
N VAL A 127 -1.65 -7.61 1.44
CA VAL A 127 -1.29 -8.41 2.62
C VAL A 127 -2.55 -8.84 3.38
N PRO A 128 -2.54 -10.03 4.03
CA PRO A 128 -3.66 -10.46 4.85
C PRO A 128 -3.68 -9.76 6.22
N VAL A 129 -4.88 -9.48 6.76
CA VAL A 129 -5.05 -8.99 8.13
C VAL A 129 -4.59 -10.05 9.14
N GLY A 130 -4.05 -9.60 10.27
CA GLY A 130 -3.67 -10.47 11.39
C GLY A 130 -2.37 -11.25 11.20
N ARG A 131 -1.77 -11.30 10.02
CA ARG A 131 -0.50 -12.00 9.74
C ARG A 131 0.69 -11.04 9.84
N PRO A 132 1.77 -11.42 10.56
CA PRO A 132 3.00 -10.62 10.56
C PRO A 132 3.65 -10.64 9.17
N VAL A 133 3.95 -9.46 8.64
CA VAL A 133 4.59 -9.24 7.33
C VAL A 133 5.97 -8.65 7.55
N LYS A 134 6.98 -9.23 6.92
CA LYS A 134 8.34 -8.74 6.90
C LYS A 134 8.72 -8.30 5.49
N LEU A 135 9.03 -7.04 5.34
CA LEU A 135 9.59 -6.48 4.11
C LEU A 135 11.11 -6.64 4.13
N ILE A 136 11.67 -7.25 3.09
CA ILE A 136 13.11 -7.36 2.82
C ILE A 136 13.42 -6.40 1.69
N MET A 137 14.06 -5.28 2.01
CA MET A 137 14.08 -4.10 1.15
C MET A 137 15.47 -3.79 0.63
N THR A 138 15.58 -3.39 -0.63
CA THR A 138 16.80 -2.85 -1.25
C THR A 138 16.44 -1.77 -2.27
N SER A 139 17.41 -0.96 -2.69
CA SER A 139 17.23 0.05 -3.73
C SER A 139 18.07 -0.27 -4.97
N GLU A 140 17.53 0.07 -6.15
CA GLU A 140 18.26 -0.03 -7.43
C GLU A 140 19.10 1.23 -7.73
N ASP A 141 18.84 2.35 -7.05
CA ASP A 141 19.44 3.65 -7.39
C ASP A 141 19.88 4.46 -6.16
N VAL A 142 18.99 5.23 -5.56
CA VAL A 142 19.26 6.11 -4.42
C VAL A 142 18.62 5.61 -3.13
N ILE A 143 18.86 6.29 -2.02
CA ILE A 143 18.17 5.98 -0.76
C ILE A 143 16.71 6.39 -0.88
N HIS A 144 15.82 5.50 -0.45
CA HIS A 144 14.39 5.73 -0.23
C HIS A 144 14.03 5.38 1.21
N ASP A 145 12.82 5.67 1.66
CA ASP A 145 12.29 5.21 2.95
C ASP A 145 10.86 4.75 2.79
N VAL A 146 10.58 3.50 3.13
CA VAL A 146 9.21 2.97 3.19
C VAL A 146 8.54 3.49 4.44
N PHE A 147 7.48 4.27 4.28
CA PHE A 147 6.71 4.83 5.39
C PHE A 147 5.22 4.54 5.24
N VAL A 148 4.65 3.82 6.21
CA VAL A 148 3.20 3.57 6.30
C VAL A 148 2.66 4.24 7.57
N PRO A 149 2.12 5.47 7.46
CA PRO A 149 1.67 6.24 8.62
C PRO A 149 0.65 5.53 9.51
N ALA A 150 -0.31 4.83 8.92
CA ALA A 150 -1.34 4.08 9.65
C ALA A 150 -0.77 2.93 10.50
N PHE A 151 0.41 2.43 10.14
CA PHE A 151 1.10 1.35 10.85
C PHE A 151 2.16 1.87 11.83
N ARG A 152 2.50 3.16 11.79
CA ARG A 152 3.58 3.80 12.57
C ARG A 152 4.95 3.14 12.35
N VAL A 153 5.20 2.68 11.13
CA VAL A 153 6.48 2.05 10.76
C VAL A 153 7.11 2.79 9.59
N LYS A 154 8.42 2.95 9.67
CA LYS A 154 9.23 3.40 8.55
C LYS A 154 10.65 2.86 8.64
N ALA A 155 11.29 2.64 7.50
CA ALA A 155 12.69 2.26 7.42
C ALA A 155 13.30 2.61 6.07
N ASP A 156 14.59 2.95 6.10
CA ASP A 156 15.39 3.26 4.92
C ASP A 156 15.53 2.04 4.00
N VAL A 157 15.46 2.30 2.71
CA VAL A 157 15.69 1.36 1.62
C VAL A 157 16.98 1.76 0.93
N LEU A 158 18.05 1.00 1.17
CA LEU A 158 19.41 1.38 0.83
C LEU A 158 19.93 0.64 -0.42
N PRO A 159 20.66 1.31 -1.31
CA PRO A 159 21.33 0.64 -2.41
C PRO A 159 22.47 -0.25 -1.91
N GLY A 160 22.66 -1.41 -2.55
CA GLY A 160 23.76 -2.32 -2.30
C GLY A 160 23.68 -3.12 -0.99
N ARG A 161 22.60 -3.02 -0.23
CA ARG A 161 22.37 -3.81 0.98
C ARG A 161 20.88 -4.04 1.23
N TYR A 162 20.57 -5.08 2.02
CA TYR A 162 19.21 -5.35 2.45
C TYR A 162 18.93 -4.71 3.82
N THR A 163 17.76 -4.06 3.93
CA THR A 163 17.16 -3.60 5.19
C THR A 163 15.86 -4.33 5.43
N ASN A 164 15.37 -4.31 6.67
CA ASN A 164 14.14 -5.01 7.03
C ASN A 164 13.19 -4.07 7.75
N LEU A 165 11.91 -4.24 7.48
CA LEU A 165 10.79 -3.62 8.17
C LEU A 165 9.74 -4.69 8.41
N TRP A 166 9.08 -4.70 9.56
CA TRP A 166 7.95 -5.61 9.76
C TRP A 166 6.76 -4.90 10.40
N PHE A 167 5.58 -5.41 10.12
CA PHE A 167 4.34 -4.95 10.71
C PHE A 167 3.32 -6.10 10.73
N GLN A 168 2.28 -5.94 11.54
CA GLN A 168 1.14 -6.83 11.58
C GLN A 168 -0.12 -5.99 11.47
N PRO A 169 -0.84 -6.02 10.31
CA PRO A 169 -2.08 -5.27 10.14
C PRO A 169 -3.17 -5.79 11.09
N THR A 170 -3.99 -4.89 11.61
CA THR A 170 -5.06 -5.24 12.57
C THR A 170 -6.47 -5.10 12.01
N LYS A 171 -6.61 -4.53 10.82
CA LYS A 171 -7.91 -4.37 10.16
C LYS A 171 -7.72 -4.28 8.64
N PRO A 172 -8.69 -4.76 7.85
CA PRO A 172 -8.68 -4.61 6.40
C PRO A 172 -8.86 -3.14 6.00
N GLY A 173 -8.43 -2.80 4.78
CA GLY A 173 -8.54 -1.47 4.22
C GLY A 173 -7.35 -1.08 3.35
N ARG A 174 -7.38 0.14 2.80
CA ARG A 174 -6.31 0.73 1.99
C ARG A 174 -5.58 1.79 2.80
N PHE A 175 -4.27 1.66 2.92
CA PHE A 175 -3.42 2.54 3.72
C PHE A 175 -2.32 3.14 2.83
N HIS A 176 -2.09 4.44 2.96
CA HIS A 176 -1.05 5.12 2.21
C HIS A 176 0.34 4.62 2.55
N LEU A 177 1.16 4.49 1.51
CA LEU A 177 2.58 4.23 1.58
C LEU A 177 3.30 5.40 0.90
N PHE A 178 4.29 5.95 1.58
CA PHE A 178 5.08 7.08 1.10
C PHE A 178 6.57 6.74 1.05
N CYS A 179 7.30 7.51 0.26
CA CYS A 179 8.74 7.65 0.42
C CYS A 179 9.00 8.79 1.42
N ALA A 180 9.71 8.53 2.52
CA ALA A 180 10.00 9.51 3.55
C ALA A 180 11.48 9.96 3.58
N GLU A 181 12.29 9.56 2.57
CA GLU A 181 13.65 10.05 2.35
C GLU A 181 13.74 10.69 0.97
N TYR A 182 14.34 11.89 0.88
CA TYR A 182 14.43 12.62 -0.40
C TYR A 182 15.21 11.84 -1.45
N CYS A 183 14.52 11.42 -2.50
CA CYS A 183 15.03 10.54 -3.56
C CYS A 183 15.05 11.19 -4.96
N GLY A 184 14.97 12.50 -5.05
CA GLY A 184 15.07 13.23 -6.33
C GLY A 184 13.82 14.04 -6.70
N THR A 185 13.72 14.48 -7.95
CA THR A 185 12.77 15.49 -8.43
C THR A 185 11.30 15.11 -8.21
N ALA A 186 10.93 13.84 -8.43
CA ALA A 186 9.56 13.37 -8.25
C ALA A 186 9.36 12.62 -6.91
N HIS A 187 10.19 12.93 -5.88
CA HIS A 187 10.08 12.33 -4.55
C HIS A 187 8.66 12.39 -3.96
N SER A 188 7.99 13.53 -4.06
CA SER A 188 6.61 13.68 -3.55
C SER A 188 5.57 12.86 -4.31
N GLY A 189 5.90 12.41 -5.52
CA GLY A 189 5.07 11.52 -6.34
C GLY A 189 5.36 10.03 -6.11
N MET A 190 6.40 9.68 -5.34
CA MET A 190 6.70 8.29 -5.00
C MET A 190 5.79 7.82 -3.87
N VAL A 191 4.58 7.49 -4.25
CA VAL A 191 3.50 7.05 -3.36
C VAL A 191 3.00 5.67 -3.75
N GLY A 192 2.42 4.97 -2.78
CA GLY A 192 1.80 3.67 -2.99
C GLY A 192 0.71 3.42 -1.97
N GLN A 193 0.21 2.21 -1.94
CA GLN A 193 -0.80 1.77 -0.99
C GLN A 193 -0.47 0.38 -0.43
N VAL A 194 -0.79 0.17 0.83
CA VAL A 194 -0.88 -1.17 1.42
C VAL A 194 -2.35 -1.54 1.49
N ILE A 195 -2.71 -2.61 0.80
CA ILE A 195 -4.07 -3.14 0.72
C ILE A 195 -4.14 -4.34 1.66
N VAL A 196 -4.80 -4.14 2.78
CA VAL A 196 -5.01 -5.21 3.77
C VAL A 196 -6.33 -5.87 3.50
N MET A 197 -6.29 -7.19 3.28
CA MET A 197 -7.43 -8.03 2.90
C MET A 197 -7.77 -9.02 4.01
N GLU A 198 -9.00 -9.53 4.00
CA GLU A 198 -9.31 -10.73 4.78
C GLU A 198 -8.50 -11.93 4.25
N PRO A 199 -8.15 -12.91 5.09
CA PRO A 199 -7.28 -14.02 4.67
C PRO A 199 -7.79 -14.78 3.44
N ASP A 200 -9.09 -15.05 3.37
CA ASP A 200 -9.70 -15.77 2.23
C ASP A 200 -9.63 -14.96 0.93
N GLU A 201 -9.82 -13.64 1.01
CA GLU A 201 -9.68 -12.71 -0.13
C GLU A 201 -8.22 -12.65 -0.59
N TYR A 202 -7.27 -12.61 0.35
CA TYR A 202 -5.85 -12.63 0.04
C TYR A 202 -5.42 -13.92 -0.68
N GLU A 203 -5.86 -15.09 -0.22
CA GLU A 203 -5.59 -16.38 -0.87
C GLU A 203 -6.19 -16.43 -2.29
N LEU A 204 -7.40 -15.90 -2.47
CA LEU A 204 -8.03 -15.78 -3.79
C LEU A 204 -7.21 -14.85 -4.71
N TRP A 205 -6.80 -13.69 -4.20
CA TRP A 205 -5.95 -12.75 -4.92
C TRP A 205 -4.60 -13.40 -5.30
N LEU A 206 -3.95 -14.10 -4.36
CA LEU A 206 -2.68 -14.78 -4.57
C LEU A 206 -2.77 -15.87 -5.64
N SER A 207 -3.90 -16.57 -5.73
CA SER A 207 -4.16 -17.60 -6.75
C SER A 207 -4.44 -17.05 -8.16
N GLY A 208 -4.41 -15.71 -8.33
CA GLY A 208 -4.60 -15.04 -9.62
C GLY A 208 -6.07 -14.72 -9.94
N GLY A 209 -6.93 -14.68 -8.92
CA GLY A 209 -8.26 -14.05 -9.03
C GLY A 209 -8.09 -12.57 -9.34
N ALA A 210 -8.59 -12.11 -10.50
CA ALA A 210 -8.47 -10.72 -10.90
C ALA A 210 -9.36 -9.84 -10.01
N GLU A 211 -8.77 -9.17 -9.01
CA GLU A 211 -9.45 -8.08 -8.30
C GLU A 211 -9.19 -6.72 -8.96
N GLU A 212 -10.14 -5.81 -8.81
CA GLU A 212 -9.96 -4.40 -9.18
C GLU A 212 -8.76 -3.83 -8.39
N GLY A 213 -7.65 -3.52 -9.08
CA GLY A 213 -6.41 -3.01 -8.52
C GLY A 213 -5.18 -3.90 -8.75
N SER A 214 -5.33 -5.11 -9.32
CA SER A 214 -4.18 -5.93 -9.72
C SER A 214 -3.50 -5.35 -10.97
N LEU A 215 -2.19 -5.64 -11.16
CA LEU A 215 -1.49 -5.28 -12.40
C LEU A 215 -2.25 -5.78 -13.63
N ALA A 216 -2.88 -6.96 -13.54
CA ALA A 216 -3.69 -7.50 -14.62
C ALA A 216 -4.97 -6.68 -14.87
N SER A 217 -5.64 -6.15 -13.83
CA SER A 217 -6.81 -5.30 -14.01
C SER A 217 -6.45 -3.89 -14.51
N ALA A 218 -5.33 -3.32 -14.04
CA ALA A 218 -4.76 -2.10 -14.58
C ALA A 218 -4.34 -2.30 -16.04
N GLY A 219 -3.72 -3.43 -16.36
CA GLY A 219 -3.37 -3.84 -17.70
C GLY A 219 -4.59 -4.03 -18.61
N LEU A 220 -5.70 -4.60 -18.12
CA LEU A 220 -6.97 -4.67 -18.85
C LEU A 220 -7.50 -3.27 -19.18
N LYS A 221 -7.48 -2.35 -18.22
CA LYS A 221 -7.89 -0.97 -18.46
C LYS A 221 -7.01 -0.33 -19.53
N LEU A 222 -5.69 -0.41 -19.37
CA LEU A 222 -4.74 0.14 -20.33
C LEU A 222 -4.86 -0.51 -21.72
N PHE A 223 -5.13 -1.80 -21.78
CA PHE A 223 -5.40 -2.55 -23.01
C PHE A 223 -6.62 -2.01 -23.77
N ASN A 224 -7.67 -1.61 -23.05
CA ASN A 224 -8.86 -0.98 -23.61
C ASN A 224 -8.59 0.49 -23.97
N ASP A 225 -7.94 1.25 -23.13
CA ASP A 225 -7.61 2.68 -23.34
C ASP A 225 -6.69 2.87 -24.58
N LEU A 226 -5.76 1.94 -24.80
CA LEU A 226 -4.90 1.91 -25.98
C LEU A 226 -5.55 1.21 -27.20
N ALA A 227 -6.82 0.83 -27.10
CA ALA A 227 -7.60 0.17 -28.15
C ALA A 227 -6.98 -1.14 -28.69
N CYS A 228 -6.18 -1.84 -27.90
CA CYS A 228 -5.57 -3.12 -28.27
C CYS A 228 -6.63 -4.19 -28.60
N ASN A 229 -7.78 -4.14 -27.91
CA ASN A 229 -8.94 -5.00 -28.12
C ASN A 229 -9.57 -4.89 -29.50
N THR A 230 -9.30 -3.84 -30.26
CA THR A 230 -9.80 -3.68 -31.63
C THR A 230 -9.15 -4.66 -32.62
N CYS A 231 -7.90 -5.07 -32.34
CA CYS A 231 -7.14 -6.01 -33.15
C CYS A 231 -7.02 -7.38 -32.46
N HIS A 232 -6.75 -7.41 -31.15
CA HIS A 232 -6.59 -8.64 -30.35
C HIS A 232 -7.92 -9.05 -29.73
N ARG A 233 -8.82 -9.56 -30.58
CA ARG A 233 -10.14 -10.01 -30.17
C ARG A 233 -10.12 -11.46 -29.69
N PRO A 234 -10.98 -11.86 -28.75
CA PRO A 234 -11.11 -13.26 -28.33
C PRO A 234 -11.73 -14.18 -29.40
N ASP A 235 -12.44 -13.58 -30.38
CA ASP A 235 -12.96 -14.29 -31.54
C ASP A 235 -11.91 -14.34 -32.68
N THR A 236 -12.10 -15.26 -33.62
CA THR A 236 -11.19 -15.44 -34.75
C THR A 236 -11.28 -14.31 -35.81
N GLN A 237 -12.07 -13.26 -35.58
CA GLN A 237 -12.26 -12.15 -36.49
C GLN A 237 -11.33 -10.97 -36.23
N GLY A 238 -10.43 -11.09 -35.25
CA GLY A 238 -9.40 -10.08 -34.92
C GLY A 238 -8.34 -9.98 -36.02
N ARG A 239 -7.82 -8.78 -36.24
CA ARG A 239 -6.69 -8.54 -37.16
C ARG A 239 -5.30 -8.89 -36.56
N GLY A 240 -5.24 -9.13 -35.25
CA GLY A 240 -4.08 -9.58 -34.50
C GLY A 240 -4.29 -10.98 -33.94
N PRO A 241 -3.21 -11.64 -33.46
CA PRO A 241 -3.32 -12.95 -32.83
C PRO A 241 -4.17 -12.90 -31.54
N ILE A 242 -4.85 -14.00 -31.26
CA ILE A 242 -5.59 -14.19 -30.01
C ILE A 242 -4.57 -14.26 -28.86
N LEU A 243 -4.81 -13.51 -27.80
CA LEU A 243 -3.93 -13.45 -26.65
C LEU A 243 -4.27 -14.48 -25.55
N GLN A 244 -5.48 -15.04 -25.59
CA GLN A 244 -5.91 -16.06 -24.63
C GLN A 244 -5.00 -17.29 -24.69
N GLY A 245 -4.35 -17.57 -23.54
CA GLY A 245 -3.40 -18.65 -23.40
C GLY A 245 -2.16 -18.53 -24.29
N LEU A 246 -1.81 -17.33 -24.73
CA LEU A 246 -0.61 -17.06 -25.52
C LEU A 246 0.66 -17.25 -24.68
N PHE A 247 0.67 -16.77 -23.45
CA PHE A 247 1.84 -16.82 -22.59
C PHE A 247 2.36 -18.24 -22.36
N GLY A 248 3.64 -18.46 -22.61
CA GLY A 248 4.30 -19.78 -22.51
C GLY A 248 4.09 -20.69 -23.73
N LYS A 249 3.27 -20.32 -24.73
CA LYS A 249 3.13 -21.11 -25.97
C LYS A 249 4.24 -20.81 -26.96
N THR A 250 4.55 -21.82 -27.78
CA THR A 250 5.44 -21.66 -28.95
C THR A 250 4.65 -21.01 -30.09
N VAL A 251 5.13 -19.88 -30.57
CA VAL A 251 4.57 -19.12 -31.69
C VAL A 251 5.47 -19.26 -32.90
N THR A 252 4.87 -19.50 -34.08
CA THR A 252 5.62 -19.53 -35.35
C THR A 252 5.60 -18.13 -35.96
N LEU A 253 6.77 -17.60 -36.29
CA LEU A 253 6.91 -16.30 -36.97
C LEU A 253 6.77 -16.45 -38.49
N GLN A 254 6.55 -15.33 -39.20
CA GLN A 254 6.52 -15.34 -40.68
C GLN A 254 7.83 -15.83 -41.31
N THR A 255 8.95 -15.70 -40.60
CA THR A 255 10.26 -16.26 -41.03
C THR A 255 10.36 -17.76 -40.93
N GLY A 256 9.36 -18.45 -40.38
CA GLY A 256 9.37 -19.88 -40.05
C GLY A 256 10.04 -20.21 -38.72
N GLN A 257 10.64 -19.23 -38.04
CA GLN A 257 11.25 -19.43 -36.73
C GLN A 257 10.15 -19.65 -35.66
N GLN A 258 10.45 -20.57 -34.73
CA GLN A 258 9.61 -20.79 -33.56
C GLN A 258 10.21 -20.08 -32.34
N VAL A 259 9.39 -19.35 -31.60
CA VAL A 259 9.76 -18.62 -30.39
C VAL A 259 8.75 -18.88 -29.28
N VAL A 260 9.19 -18.88 -28.03
CA VAL A 260 8.27 -18.96 -26.89
C VAL A 260 7.71 -17.58 -26.61
N ALA A 261 6.40 -17.48 -26.45
CA ALA A 261 5.75 -16.21 -26.07
C ALA A 261 5.93 -15.96 -24.56
N ASP A 262 7.14 -15.60 -24.16
CA ASP A 262 7.52 -15.20 -22.83
C ASP A 262 7.32 -13.68 -22.60
N GLU A 263 7.69 -13.19 -21.42
CA GLU A 263 7.60 -11.73 -21.10
C GLU A 263 8.43 -10.88 -22.07
N ALA A 264 9.62 -11.38 -22.48
CA ALA A 264 10.48 -10.64 -23.40
C ALA A 264 9.86 -10.55 -24.80
N TYR A 265 9.23 -11.63 -25.27
CA TYR A 265 8.49 -11.63 -26.54
C TYR A 265 7.31 -10.67 -26.51
N ILE A 266 6.49 -10.68 -25.44
CA ILE A 266 5.32 -9.79 -25.32
C ILE A 266 5.79 -8.34 -25.25
N ARG A 267 6.82 -8.05 -24.44
CA ARG A 267 7.43 -6.72 -24.33
C ARG A 267 7.90 -6.20 -25.68
N GLU A 268 8.67 -7.01 -26.42
CA GLU A 268 9.17 -6.64 -27.73
C GLU A 268 8.04 -6.42 -28.73
N SER A 269 6.99 -7.26 -28.70
CA SER A 269 5.82 -7.10 -29.57
C SER A 269 5.06 -5.79 -29.34
N ILE A 270 5.03 -5.29 -28.11
CA ILE A 270 4.38 -4.00 -27.78
C ILE A 270 5.27 -2.83 -28.21
N LEU A 271 6.57 -2.89 -27.94
CA LEU A 271 7.50 -1.78 -28.19
C LEU A 271 8.00 -1.74 -29.63
N ASN A 272 8.25 -2.89 -30.24
CA ASN A 272 8.75 -3.03 -31.60
C ASN A 272 8.01 -4.16 -32.34
N PRO A 273 6.73 -3.98 -32.68
CA PRO A 273 5.88 -5.04 -33.26
C PRO A 273 6.36 -5.56 -34.62
N SER A 274 7.19 -4.80 -35.32
CA SER A 274 7.75 -5.20 -36.62
C SER A 274 8.92 -6.18 -36.52
N ALA A 275 9.51 -6.35 -35.34
CA ALA A 275 10.67 -7.22 -35.11
C ALA A 275 10.32 -8.71 -35.25
N LYS A 276 9.13 -9.11 -34.78
CA LYS A 276 8.67 -10.51 -34.73
C LYS A 276 7.20 -10.59 -35.11
N ILE A 277 6.91 -10.88 -36.38
CA ILE A 277 5.55 -10.95 -36.89
C ILE A 277 5.07 -12.41 -36.83
N THR A 278 3.98 -12.68 -36.16
CA THR A 278 3.34 -14.01 -36.08
C THR A 278 2.85 -14.46 -37.45
N ALA A 279 3.12 -15.72 -37.82
CA ALA A 279 2.67 -16.31 -39.06
C ALA A 279 1.15 -16.19 -39.25
N GLY A 280 0.72 -15.79 -40.44
CA GLY A 280 -0.69 -15.60 -40.78
C GLY A 280 -1.24 -14.19 -40.45
N PHE A 281 -0.48 -13.31 -39.83
CA PHE A 281 -0.90 -11.93 -39.54
C PHE A 281 -0.06 -10.90 -40.32
N GLN A 282 -0.64 -9.73 -40.57
CA GLN A 282 0.04 -8.63 -41.26
C GLN A 282 0.75 -7.70 -40.23
N PRO A 283 1.82 -6.99 -40.64
CA PRO A 283 2.56 -6.07 -39.77
C PRO A 283 1.80 -4.73 -39.60
N ILE A 284 0.62 -4.78 -39.01
CA ILE A 284 -0.27 -3.61 -38.83
C ILE A 284 -0.33 -3.11 -37.38
N MET A 285 0.28 -3.81 -36.44
CA MET A 285 0.35 -3.37 -35.06
C MET A 285 1.19 -2.10 -34.94
N PRO A 286 0.67 -0.99 -34.37
CA PRO A 286 1.48 0.21 -34.15
C PRO A 286 2.50 -0.02 -33.03
N THR A 287 3.59 0.75 -33.04
CA THR A 287 4.52 0.76 -31.91
C THR A 287 3.94 1.60 -30.77
N PHE A 288 4.12 1.09 -29.54
CA PHE A 288 3.77 1.81 -28.31
C PHE A 288 5.03 2.34 -27.58
N GLN A 289 6.19 2.31 -28.22
CA GLN A 289 7.42 2.85 -27.67
C GLN A 289 7.28 4.35 -27.42
N GLY A 290 7.51 4.77 -26.16
CA GLY A 290 7.35 6.16 -25.73
C GLY A 290 5.90 6.59 -25.45
N LEU A 291 4.90 5.75 -25.74
CA LEU A 291 3.48 5.95 -25.40
C LEU A 291 3.08 5.26 -24.10
N VAL A 292 3.74 4.14 -23.79
CA VAL A 292 3.51 3.35 -22.60
C VAL A 292 4.70 3.48 -21.65
N SER A 293 4.45 3.79 -20.39
CA SER A 293 5.48 3.79 -19.35
C SER A 293 5.97 2.36 -19.06
N GLU A 294 7.12 2.21 -18.41
CA GLU A 294 7.60 0.88 -17.98
C GLU A 294 6.59 0.19 -17.04
N GLU A 295 5.90 0.96 -16.19
CA GLU A 295 4.83 0.47 -15.33
C GLU A 295 3.67 -0.07 -16.15
N GLY A 296 3.12 0.73 -17.07
CA GLY A 296 2.04 0.33 -17.96
C GLY A 296 2.40 -0.87 -18.85
N LEU A 297 3.68 -1.00 -19.22
CA LEU A 297 4.16 -2.15 -19.97
C LEU A 297 4.12 -3.44 -19.13
N LEU A 298 4.50 -3.35 -17.85
CA LEU A 298 4.38 -4.47 -16.91
C LEU A 298 2.91 -4.86 -16.66
N GLU A 299 2.04 -3.86 -16.52
CA GLU A 299 0.59 -4.08 -16.38
C GLU A 299 0.00 -4.81 -17.59
N LEU A 300 0.35 -4.39 -18.81
CA LEU A 300 -0.07 -5.06 -20.05
C LEU A 300 0.46 -6.51 -20.14
N ILE A 301 1.72 -6.74 -19.75
CA ILE A 301 2.30 -8.09 -19.73
C ILE A 301 1.55 -8.98 -18.73
N GLU A 302 1.30 -8.49 -17.51
CA GLU A 302 0.56 -9.25 -16.49
C GLU A 302 -0.90 -9.51 -16.92
N TYR A 303 -1.53 -8.55 -17.59
CA TYR A 303 -2.85 -8.80 -18.19
C TYR A 303 -2.80 -9.94 -19.20
N VAL A 304 -1.84 -9.94 -20.15
CA VAL A 304 -1.72 -11.03 -21.15
C VAL A 304 -1.42 -12.37 -20.46
N LYS A 305 -0.62 -12.39 -19.41
CA LYS A 305 -0.35 -13.61 -18.61
C LYS A 305 -1.60 -14.12 -17.90
N SER A 306 -2.48 -13.22 -17.46
CA SER A 306 -3.73 -13.59 -16.79
C SER A 306 -4.75 -14.23 -17.73
N LEU A 307 -4.63 -14.05 -19.04
CA LEU A 307 -5.50 -14.62 -20.06
C LEU A 307 -5.21 -16.12 -20.26
N LYS A 308 -5.37 -16.94 -19.22
CA LYS A 308 -5.20 -18.39 -19.26
C LYS A 308 -6.24 -19.03 -20.17
N GLY A 309 -5.84 -20.06 -20.93
CA GLY A 309 -6.68 -20.69 -21.95
C GLY A 309 -7.99 -21.26 -21.42
N GLU A 310 -9.02 -21.21 -22.30
CA GLU A 310 -10.45 -21.48 -22.14
C GLU A 310 -11.20 -20.46 -21.28
N ILE A 311 -11.91 -19.60 -22.02
CA ILE A 311 -12.99 -18.81 -21.43
C ILE A 311 -14.06 -19.81 -20.97
N ALA A 312 -14.14 -20.09 -19.68
CA ALA A 312 -15.39 -20.55 -19.10
C ALA A 312 -16.37 -19.37 -19.27
N VAL A 313 -17.10 -19.38 -20.38
CA VAL A 313 -18.28 -18.53 -20.52
C VAL A 313 -19.14 -18.86 -19.29
N PRO A 314 -19.43 -17.92 -18.37
CA PRO A 314 -20.36 -18.20 -17.31
C PRO A 314 -21.63 -18.67 -18.01
N ALA A 315 -22.06 -19.91 -17.74
CA ALA A 315 -23.31 -20.41 -18.28
C ALA A 315 -24.38 -19.37 -17.90
N VAL A 316 -24.91 -18.70 -18.93
CA VAL A 316 -26.08 -17.84 -18.77
C VAL A 316 -27.11 -18.73 -18.13
N ARG A 317 -27.40 -18.54 -16.84
CA ARG A 317 -28.51 -19.24 -16.19
C ARG A 317 -29.71 -18.92 -17.01
N PRO A 318 -30.43 -19.92 -17.58
CA PRO A 318 -31.70 -19.64 -18.25
C PRO A 318 -32.54 -18.86 -17.23
N ILE A 319 -33.08 -17.76 -17.65
CA ILE A 319 -34.09 -17.03 -16.89
C ILE A 319 -35.20 -18.05 -16.67
N THR A 320 -35.26 -18.65 -15.48
CA THR A 320 -36.38 -19.46 -15.07
C THR A 320 -37.57 -18.51 -15.11
N GLU A 321 -38.50 -18.76 -16.04
CA GLU A 321 -39.79 -18.10 -16.07
C GLU A 321 -40.35 -18.06 -14.65
N GLY A 322 -40.67 -16.83 -14.18
CA GLY A 322 -41.30 -16.64 -12.88
C GLY A 322 -42.57 -17.50 -12.76
N PRO A 323 -42.97 -17.85 -11.54
CA PRO A 323 -44.14 -18.72 -11.33
C PRO A 323 -45.35 -18.12 -12.02
N THR A 324 -45.97 -18.91 -12.92
CA THR A 324 -47.24 -18.62 -13.55
C THR A 324 -48.25 -18.23 -12.47
N PRO A 325 -49.09 -17.20 -12.71
CA PRO A 325 -50.14 -16.85 -11.77
C PRO A 325 -51.09 -18.02 -11.55
N ASN A 326 -51.28 -18.38 -10.31
CA ASN A 326 -52.15 -19.47 -9.89
C ASN A 326 -53.61 -19.10 -10.21
N GLU A 327 -54.19 -19.83 -11.16
CA GLU A 327 -55.61 -19.75 -11.59
C GLU A 327 -56.58 -20.33 -10.55
N ASN A 328 -56.49 -19.95 -9.29
CA ASN A 328 -57.46 -20.32 -8.26
C ASN A 328 -57.63 -19.21 -7.21
N THR A 329 -58.24 -18.11 -7.67
CA THR A 329 -58.85 -17.17 -6.73
C THR A 329 -60.39 -17.25 -6.90
N PRO A 330 -61.14 -17.74 -5.90
CA PRO A 330 -62.59 -17.76 -6.02
C PRO A 330 -63.15 -16.33 -5.97
N SER A 331 -64.01 -16.04 -6.97
CA SER A 331 -64.77 -14.81 -7.09
C SER A 331 -65.56 -14.52 -5.82
N ARG A 332 -65.21 -13.46 -5.11
CA ARG A 332 -66.03 -12.91 -4.02
C ARG A 332 -67.23 -12.19 -4.64
N GLY A 333 -68.41 -12.79 -4.43
CA GLY A 333 -69.66 -12.29 -4.84
C GLY A 333 -69.96 -10.87 -4.35
N SER A 334 -70.56 -10.12 -5.23
CA SER A 334 -71.26 -8.88 -4.99
C SER A 334 -72.44 -9.12 -4.06
N ASN A 335 -72.45 -8.49 -2.90
CA ASN A 335 -73.72 -8.30 -2.18
C ASN A 335 -73.87 -6.80 -1.95
N GLY A 336 -74.83 -6.25 -2.68
CA GLY A 336 -75.36 -4.96 -2.43
C GLY A 336 -76.22 -4.90 -1.16
N ARG A 337 -76.27 -3.76 -0.56
CA ARG A 337 -77.50 -3.16 0.02
C ARG A 337 -77.24 -1.71 0.47
N ASN A 338 -78.13 -0.86 -0.04
CA ASN A 338 -78.65 0.41 0.47
C ASN A 338 -77.65 1.50 0.85
#